data_728cc445f6184bb7c033807658811afc
#
_entry.id   728cc445f6184bb7c033807658811afc
#
_cell.length_a   1.000
_cell.length_b   1.000
_cell.length_c   1.000
_cell.angle_alpha   90.00
_cell.angle_beta   90.00
_cell.angle_gamma   90.00
#
_symmetry.space_group_name_H-M   'P 1'
#
loop_
_entity.id
_entity.type
_entity.pdbx_description
1 polymer ?
#
loop_
_entity_poly.entity_id
_entity_poly.type
_entity_poly.pdbx_seq_one_letter_code
_entity_poly.pdbx_strand_id
1 'polypeptide(L)'
;MHKLVYGLGGGLVYSCGSKGRWKQVLPTLLKTFDNSVLISTVDMPKNAAKIIYETVGQDRLYLDSGGFTLYKLQKKYGPDSERFHHECEKMRRKFLALLQVVRPCEMFELDNEYFRKDEDLLSPKNYLRDEIKEITGRYPTPVFKMHQGFEYWKRLCESDLYDKLAIGGLAMTRDWHLYRDEFRKMMNYARQCGKKVHLLGCQNVETFKQFKPDTVDCSIFQYAINLEHAKKEHPELKTYEELKIHAVLYAFSRAKSRSFLYDNNIEGEEEMTQGEQILEERESESKMSGKS
;
A
#
# COMPACT_ATOMS: atom_id res chain seq x y z
N MET A 1 2.06 10.63 -14.44
CA MET A 1 2.25 9.73 -13.28
C MET A 1 0.87 9.25 -12.86
N HIS A 2 0.66 7.95 -12.76
CA HIS A 2 -0.65 7.40 -12.36
C HIS A 2 -0.97 7.76 -10.91
N LYS A 3 -2.21 8.17 -10.66
CA LYS A 3 -2.65 8.57 -9.31
C LYS A 3 -2.92 7.36 -8.41
N LEU A 4 -3.34 6.26 -9.00
CA LEU A 4 -3.56 5.00 -8.30
C LEU A 4 -2.32 4.09 -8.39
N VAL A 5 -1.79 3.70 -7.24
CA VAL A 5 -0.67 2.79 -7.07
C VAL A 5 -1.19 1.44 -6.60
N TYR A 6 -0.79 0.35 -7.24
CA TYR A 6 -1.29 -0.97 -6.91
C TYR A 6 -0.38 -1.72 -5.95
N GLY A 7 -0.91 -2.05 -4.77
CA GLY A 7 -0.20 -2.83 -3.76
C GLY A 7 -0.02 -4.29 -4.18
N LEU A 8 1.22 -4.74 -4.31
CA LEU A 8 1.59 -6.12 -4.61
C LEU A 8 2.10 -6.82 -3.35
N GLY A 9 1.35 -7.77 -2.82
CA GLY A 9 1.80 -8.64 -1.73
C GLY A 9 2.53 -9.88 -2.24
N GLY A 10 3.30 -10.52 -1.36
CA GLY A 10 3.99 -11.78 -1.66
C GLY A 10 3.03 -12.91 -2.05
N GLY A 11 1.82 -12.91 -1.50
CA GLY A 11 0.77 -13.86 -1.88
C GLY A 11 0.41 -13.79 -3.36
N LEU A 12 0.35 -12.57 -3.94
CA LEU A 12 0.14 -12.38 -5.37
C LEU A 12 1.31 -12.95 -6.19
N VAL A 13 2.55 -12.69 -5.77
CA VAL A 13 3.74 -13.21 -6.44
C VAL A 13 3.69 -14.74 -6.52
N TYR A 14 3.36 -15.42 -5.42
CA TYR A 14 3.22 -16.88 -5.40
C TYR A 14 2.00 -17.36 -6.20
N SER A 15 0.97 -16.54 -6.36
CA SER A 15 -0.18 -16.87 -7.21
C SER A 15 0.15 -16.87 -8.71
N CYS A 16 1.22 -16.21 -9.12
CA CYS A 16 1.70 -16.25 -10.51
C CYS A 16 2.37 -17.57 -10.90
N GLY A 17 2.42 -18.58 -10.04
CA GLY A 17 2.90 -19.92 -10.35
C GLY A 17 3.82 -20.54 -9.28
N SER A 18 3.75 -21.86 -9.17
CA SER A 18 4.57 -22.65 -8.25
C SER A 18 5.99 -22.89 -8.82
N LYS A 19 6.90 -23.44 -7.99
CA LYS A 19 8.26 -23.88 -8.38
C LYS A 19 9.06 -22.84 -9.20
N GLY A 20 8.84 -21.53 -8.95
CA GLY A 20 9.59 -20.46 -9.62
C GLY A 20 9.03 -20.01 -10.98
N ARG A 21 7.92 -20.56 -11.47
CA ARG A 21 7.24 -20.13 -12.71
C ARG A 21 6.78 -18.67 -12.65
N TRP A 22 6.49 -18.16 -11.46
CA TRP A 22 6.19 -16.75 -11.24
C TRP A 22 7.27 -15.80 -11.79
N LYS A 23 8.53 -16.24 -11.88
CA LYS A 23 9.63 -15.44 -12.45
C LYS A 23 9.42 -15.11 -13.94
N GLN A 24 8.65 -15.92 -14.64
CA GLN A 24 8.29 -15.70 -16.06
C GLN A 24 6.95 -14.97 -16.19
N VAL A 25 5.97 -15.35 -15.39
CA VAL A 25 4.61 -14.84 -15.47
C VAL A 25 4.53 -13.39 -14.97
N LEU A 26 5.16 -13.09 -13.82
CA LEU A 26 5.07 -11.77 -13.19
C LEU A 26 5.60 -10.64 -14.08
N PRO A 27 6.76 -10.73 -14.76
CA PRO A 27 7.21 -9.68 -15.67
C PRO A 27 6.25 -9.43 -16.84
N THR A 28 5.67 -10.48 -17.40
CA THR A 28 4.69 -10.37 -18.49
C THR A 28 3.46 -9.60 -18.01
N LEU A 29 2.91 -9.95 -16.85
CA LEU A 29 1.79 -9.24 -16.24
C LEU A 29 2.11 -7.78 -15.99
N LEU A 30 3.25 -7.48 -15.39
CA LEU A 30 3.65 -6.11 -15.05
C LEU A 30 3.93 -5.24 -16.28
N LYS A 31 4.36 -5.82 -17.40
CA LYS A 31 4.52 -5.11 -18.67
C LYS A 31 3.18 -4.73 -19.31
N THR A 32 2.17 -5.58 -19.18
CA THR A 32 0.81 -5.28 -19.67
C THR A 32 0.08 -4.29 -18.77
N PHE A 33 0.53 -4.16 -17.53
CA PHE A 33 -0.04 -3.32 -16.49
C PHE A 33 0.80 -2.06 -16.32
N ASP A 34 0.46 -1.03 -17.09
CA ASP A 34 1.25 0.23 -17.15
C ASP A 34 0.95 1.17 -15.97
N ASN A 35 0.85 0.67 -14.76
CA ASN A 35 0.60 1.45 -13.56
C ASN A 35 1.79 1.43 -12.60
N SER A 36 1.80 2.37 -11.65
CA SER A 36 2.70 2.32 -10.52
C SER A 36 2.31 1.18 -9.58
N VAL A 37 3.31 0.54 -9.00
CA VAL A 37 3.13 -0.58 -8.08
C VAL A 37 3.80 -0.29 -6.75
N LEU A 38 3.18 -0.72 -5.66
CA LEU A 38 3.71 -0.68 -4.31
C LEU A 38 4.00 -2.10 -3.85
N ILE A 39 5.23 -2.37 -3.47
CA ILE A 39 5.61 -3.63 -2.83
C ILE A 39 5.71 -3.45 -1.33
N SER A 40 5.20 -4.43 -0.57
CA SER A 40 5.30 -4.41 0.89
C SER A 40 6.53 -5.17 1.37
N THR A 41 7.22 -4.60 2.34
CA THR A 41 8.37 -5.23 2.98
C THR A 41 8.02 -6.54 3.67
N VAL A 42 6.77 -6.69 4.14
CA VAL A 42 6.37 -7.78 5.04
C VAL A 42 6.59 -9.16 4.45
N ASP A 43 6.07 -9.39 3.27
CA ASP A 43 5.98 -10.72 2.66
C ASP A 43 6.65 -10.80 1.28
N MET A 44 7.20 -9.67 0.78
CA MET A 44 7.85 -9.63 -0.53
C MET A 44 9.22 -10.35 -0.50
N PRO A 45 9.42 -11.42 -1.28
CA PRO A 45 10.73 -12.04 -1.41
C PRO A 45 11.71 -11.10 -2.14
N LYS A 46 12.96 -11.05 -1.68
CA LYS A 46 14.01 -10.20 -2.27
C LYS A 46 14.16 -10.38 -3.79
N ASN A 47 14.13 -11.63 -4.25
CA ASN A 47 14.23 -11.95 -5.69
C ASN A 47 13.01 -11.46 -6.48
N ALA A 48 11.80 -11.50 -5.89
CA ALA A 48 10.61 -10.97 -6.52
C ALA A 48 10.65 -9.45 -6.59
N ALA A 49 11.06 -8.78 -5.52
CA ALA A 49 11.25 -7.33 -5.50
C ALA A 49 12.21 -6.87 -6.61
N LYS A 50 13.33 -7.59 -6.79
CA LYS A 50 14.30 -7.31 -7.86
C LYS A 50 13.68 -7.45 -9.25
N ILE A 51 12.94 -8.52 -9.52
CA ILE A 51 12.29 -8.77 -10.81
C ILE A 51 11.21 -7.70 -11.06
N ILE A 52 10.42 -7.32 -10.04
CA ILE A 52 9.44 -6.24 -10.15
C ILE A 52 10.16 -4.94 -10.52
N TYR A 53 11.21 -4.58 -9.79
CA TYR A 53 12.00 -3.38 -10.05
C TYR A 53 12.58 -3.34 -11.47
N GLU A 54 13.19 -4.43 -11.93
CA GLU A 54 13.75 -4.55 -13.29
C GLU A 54 12.67 -4.46 -14.38
N THR A 55 11.43 -4.83 -14.04
CA THR A 55 10.30 -4.83 -15.00
C THR A 55 9.60 -3.48 -15.07
N VAL A 56 9.28 -2.87 -13.91
CA VAL A 56 8.49 -1.62 -13.88
C VAL A 56 9.38 -0.37 -13.90
N GLY A 57 10.64 -0.51 -13.56
CA GLY A 57 11.57 0.60 -13.43
C GLY A 57 11.41 1.39 -12.12
N GLN A 58 12.36 2.29 -11.90
CA GLN A 58 12.39 3.12 -10.70
C GLN A 58 11.15 4.00 -10.55
N ASP A 59 10.72 4.65 -11.63
CA ASP A 59 9.69 5.72 -11.61
C ASP A 59 8.29 5.22 -11.28
N ARG A 60 8.07 3.92 -11.32
CA ARG A 60 6.78 3.29 -11.05
C ARG A 60 6.77 2.39 -9.80
N LEU A 61 7.90 2.27 -9.10
CA LEU A 61 8.02 1.43 -7.93
C LEU A 61 7.90 2.25 -6.64
N TYR A 62 6.99 1.83 -5.78
CA TYR A 62 6.81 2.30 -4.40
C TYR A 62 7.18 1.18 -3.43
N LEU A 63 7.72 1.54 -2.27
CA LEU A 63 8.06 0.58 -1.21
C LEU A 63 7.36 0.97 0.10
N ASP A 64 6.50 0.07 0.58
CA ASP A 64 5.85 0.17 1.88
C ASP A 64 6.70 -0.49 2.96
N SER A 65 6.79 0.17 4.11
CA SER A 65 7.55 -0.27 5.27
C SER A 65 6.95 -1.48 6.01
N GLY A 66 5.62 -1.67 5.90
CA GLY A 66 4.89 -2.73 6.61
C GLY A 66 4.27 -2.29 7.94
N GLY A 67 4.00 -1.01 8.13
CA GLY A 67 3.44 -0.42 9.37
C GLY A 67 2.16 -1.08 9.85
N PHE A 68 1.25 -1.47 8.94
CA PHE A 68 0.05 -2.21 9.32
C PHE A 68 0.34 -3.57 9.99
N THR A 69 1.40 -4.23 9.57
CA THR A 69 1.83 -5.48 10.22
C THR A 69 2.42 -5.20 11.59
N LEU A 70 3.24 -4.17 11.75
CA LEU A 70 3.78 -3.75 13.04
C LEU A 70 2.65 -3.40 14.02
N TYR A 71 1.63 -2.70 13.59
CA TYR A 71 0.43 -2.43 14.40
C TYR A 71 -0.25 -3.71 14.90
N LYS A 72 -0.44 -4.70 14.03
CA LYS A 72 -1.02 -6.00 14.43
C LYS A 72 -0.13 -6.75 15.45
N LEU A 73 1.17 -6.70 15.24
CA LEU A 73 2.14 -7.35 16.13
C LEU A 73 2.21 -6.64 17.47
N GLN A 74 2.13 -5.31 17.51
CA GLN A 74 2.03 -4.54 18.75
C GLN A 74 0.79 -4.90 19.55
N LYS A 75 -0.38 -5.00 18.89
CA LYS A 75 -1.62 -5.46 19.55
C LYS A 75 -1.51 -6.89 20.10
N LYS A 76 -0.78 -7.76 19.40
CA LYS A 76 -0.65 -9.17 19.77
C LYS A 76 0.32 -9.39 20.93
N TYR A 77 1.44 -8.69 20.95
CA TYR A 77 2.54 -8.95 21.88
C TYR A 77 2.69 -7.89 22.96
N GLY A 78 2.05 -6.74 22.80
CA GLY A 78 2.24 -5.56 23.62
C GLY A 78 3.42 -4.68 23.13
N PRO A 79 3.32 -3.35 23.33
CA PRO A 79 4.31 -2.38 22.81
C PRO A 79 5.70 -2.52 23.42
N ASP A 80 5.78 -2.99 24.66
CA ASP A 80 7.04 -3.05 25.42
C ASP A 80 7.61 -4.47 25.51
N SER A 81 7.03 -5.46 24.76
CA SER A 81 7.53 -6.82 24.80
C SER A 81 8.80 -7.01 23.96
N GLU A 82 9.74 -7.81 24.46
CA GLU A 82 10.96 -8.17 23.73
C GLU A 82 10.65 -8.76 22.35
N ARG A 83 9.56 -9.54 22.28
CA ARG A 83 9.11 -10.16 21.02
C ARG A 83 8.67 -9.13 20.01
N PHE A 84 7.95 -8.09 20.43
CA PHE A 84 7.56 -7.01 19.52
C PHE A 84 8.80 -6.24 19.03
N HIS A 85 9.71 -5.88 19.91
CA HIS A 85 10.97 -5.22 19.54
C HIS A 85 11.80 -6.08 18.57
N HIS A 86 11.86 -7.38 18.78
CA HIS A 86 12.53 -8.31 17.85
C HIS A 86 11.89 -8.28 16.45
N GLU A 87 10.56 -8.30 16.36
CA GLU A 87 9.85 -8.23 15.06
C GLU A 87 10.04 -6.86 14.38
N CYS A 88 10.07 -5.76 15.14
CA CYS A 88 10.41 -4.43 14.61
C CYS A 88 11.81 -4.44 13.97
N GLU A 89 12.81 -4.91 14.69
CA GLU A 89 14.19 -4.95 14.20
C GLU A 89 14.34 -5.88 12.98
N LYS A 90 13.64 -7.00 12.94
CA LYS A 90 13.59 -7.89 11.79
C LYS A 90 12.96 -7.18 10.57
N MET A 91 11.90 -6.40 10.77
CA MET A 91 11.26 -5.60 9.72
C MET A 91 12.22 -4.53 9.18
N ARG A 92 12.90 -3.79 10.07
CA ARG A 92 13.91 -2.81 9.70
C ARG A 92 15.00 -3.42 8.82
N ARG A 93 15.59 -4.51 9.25
CA ARG A 93 16.65 -5.20 8.48
C ARG A 93 16.14 -5.65 7.10
N LYS A 94 14.90 -6.14 7.02
CA LYS A 94 14.31 -6.56 5.76
C LYS A 94 14.06 -5.38 4.83
N PHE A 95 13.58 -4.26 5.36
CA PHE A 95 13.36 -3.03 4.60
C PHE A 95 14.67 -2.49 4.02
N LEU A 96 15.70 -2.35 4.84
CA LEU A 96 17.02 -1.89 4.40
C LEU A 96 17.65 -2.84 3.38
N ALA A 97 17.50 -4.17 3.57
CA ALA A 97 17.97 -5.15 2.61
C ALA A 97 17.24 -5.10 1.25
N LEU A 98 15.97 -4.70 1.23
CA LEU A 98 15.25 -4.42 -0.02
C LEU A 98 15.77 -3.15 -0.68
N LEU A 99 16.01 -2.08 0.06
CA LEU A 99 16.56 -0.82 -0.46
C LEU A 99 17.96 -0.95 -1.08
N GLN A 100 18.71 -1.98 -0.70
CA GLN A 100 19.98 -2.29 -1.35
C GLN A 100 19.84 -2.91 -2.75
N VAL A 101 18.68 -3.49 -3.08
CA VAL A 101 18.45 -4.17 -4.37
C VAL A 101 17.45 -3.48 -5.26
N VAL A 102 16.61 -2.59 -4.70
CA VAL A 102 15.63 -1.80 -5.45
C VAL A 102 15.85 -0.32 -5.18
N ARG A 103 15.49 0.52 -6.16
CA ARG A 103 15.50 1.98 -6.03
C ARG A 103 14.11 2.49 -6.34
N PRO A 104 13.17 2.46 -5.37
CA PRO A 104 11.79 2.90 -5.62
C PRO A 104 11.74 4.40 -5.87
N CYS A 105 10.76 4.90 -6.65
CA CYS A 105 10.51 6.33 -6.77
C CYS A 105 9.98 6.92 -5.46
N GLU A 106 9.35 6.10 -4.64
CA GLU A 106 8.81 6.47 -3.35
C GLU A 106 9.06 5.35 -2.33
N MET A 107 9.44 5.71 -1.13
CA MET A 107 9.58 4.80 -0.01
C MET A 107 9.00 5.46 1.23
N PHE A 108 8.13 4.75 1.92
CA PHE A 108 7.51 5.26 3.13
C PHE A 108 8.41 4.96 4.34
N GLU A 109 8.35 5.83 5.34
CA GLU A 109 9.12 5.66 6.56
C GLU A 109 8.80 4.35 7.30
N LEU A 110 9.67 3.94 8.19
CA LEU A 110 9.53 2.71 8.99
C LEU A 110 8.59 2.83 10.19
N ASP A 111 7.57 3.73 10.13
CA ASP A 111 6.67 3.98 11.26
C ASP A 111 7.44 4.19 12.58
N ASN A 112 8.14 5.29 12.64
CA ASN A 112 9.10 5.66 13.71
C ASN A 112 8.57 5.44 15.13
N GLU A 113 7.27 5.61 15.35
CA GLU A 113 6.59 5.38 16.64
C GLU A 113 6.75 3.98 17.22
N TYR A 114 7.04 2.96 16.38
CA TYR A 114 7.26 1.59 16.83
C TYR A 114 8.72 1.32 17.24
N PHE A 115 9.65 2.22 16.88
CA PHE A 115 11.07 2.03 17.13
C PHE A 115 11.59 2.93 18.24
N ARG A 116 11.19 4.21 18.22
CA ARG A 116 11.61 5.19 19.21
C ARG A 116 10.48 6.17 19.50
N LYS A 117 9.97 6.15 20.72
CA LYS A 117 8.85 6.99 21.17
C LYS A 117 9.24 8.47 21.34
N ASP A 118 10.50 8.75 21.56
CA ASP A 118 11.09 10.06 21.87
C ASP A 118 11.68 10.78 20.65
N GLU A 119 11.86 10.08 19.53
CA GLU A 119 12.32 10.68 18.27
C GLU A 119 11.16 10.85 17.30
N ASP A 120 10.91 12.06 16.86
CA ASP A 120 9.98 12.32 15.77
C ASP A 120 10.71 12.51 14.42
N LEU A 121 9.93 12.54 13.33
CA LEU A 121 10.48 12.68 11.98
C LEU A 121 11.08 14.06 11.69
N LEU A 122 10.82 15.05 12.54
CA LEU A 122 11.34 16.41 12.47
C LEU A 122 12.55 16.61 13.39
N SER A 123 12.91 15.61 14.19
CA SER A 123 14.10 15.68 15.02
C SER A 123 15.35 15.92 14.18
N PRO A 124 16.33 16.72 14.63
CA PRO A 124 17.57 16.99 13.91
C PRO A 124 18.30 15.71 13.51
N LYS A 125 18.23 14.70 14.39
CA LYS A 125 18.75 13.36 14.14
C LYS A 125 17.61 12.35 14.32
N ASN A 126 17.40 11.52 13.30
CA ASN A 126 16.51 10.38 13.36
C ASN A 126 17.21 9.22 12.66
N TYR A 127 17.67 8.24 13.45
CA TYR A 127 18.56 7.20 12.95
C TYR A 127 17.92 6.32 11.86
N LEU A 128 16.59 6.09 11.89
CA LEU A 128 15.91 5.30 10.86
C LEU A 128 15.85 6.06 9.53
N ARG A 129 15.49 7.33 9.59
CA ARG A 129 15.44 8.23 8.45
C ARG A 129 16.82 8.41 7.83
N ASP A 130 17.80 8.65 8.68
CA ASP A 130 19.16 8.96 8.26
C ASP A 130 19.85 7.72 7.66
N GLU A 131 19.60 6.51 8.21
CA GLU A 131 20.08 5.24 7.63
C GLU A 131 19.46 4.97 6.23
N ILE A 132 18.18 5.25 6.05
CA ILE A 132 17.53 5.16 4.74
C ILE A 132 18.17 6.14 3.75
N LYS A 133 18.40 7.38 4.18
CA LYS A 133 19.07 8.40 3.35
C LYS A 133 20.49 8.00 2.97
N GLU A 134 21.24 7.40 3.87
CA GLU A 134 22.59 6.89 3.61
C GLU A 134 22.60 5.84 2.50
N ILE A 135 21.62 4.93 2.52
CA ILE A 135 21.50 3.87 1.49
C ILE A 135 20.98 4.41 0.16
N THR A 136 20.02 5.35 0.18
CA THR A 136 19.22 5.73 -1.00
C THR A 136 19.56 7.11 -1.56
N GLY A 137 20.27 7.95 -0.79
CA GLY A 137 20.55 9.34 -1.10
C GLY A 137 19.42 10.32 -0.80
N ARG A 138 18.28 9.86 -0.27
CA ARG A 138 17.10 10.70 0.01
C ARG A 138 16.33 10.23 1.24
N TYR A 139 15.59 11.15 1.85
CA TYR A 139 14.70 10.81 2.95
C TYR A 139 13.50 9.99 2.51
N PRO A 140 12.99 9.08 3.36
CA PRO A 140 11.71 8.43 3.13
C PRO A 140 10.56 9.44 3.29
N THR A 141 9.44 9.18 2.63
CA THR A 141 8.20 9.93 2.83
C THR A 141 7.65 9.67 4.23
N PRO A 142 7.48 10.71 5.06
CA PRO A 142 6.94 10.56 6.39
C PRO A 142 5.47 10.14 6.34
N VAL A 143 5.06 9.27 7.28
CA VAL A 143 3.70 8.77 7.39
C VAL A 143 3.01 9.38 8.61
N PHE A 144 2.17 10.38 8.37
CA PHE A 144 1.33 10.97 9.40
C PHE A 144 0.17 10.04 9.75
N LYS A 145 -0.20 10.01 11.03
CA LYS A 145 -1.38 9.31 11.54
C LYS A 145 -2.29 10.26 12.29
N MET A 146 -3.61 10.12 12.12
CA MET A 146 -4.60 11.08 12.65
C MET A 146 -4.46 11.37 14.15
N HIS A 147 -4.03 10.39 14.95
CA HIS A 147 -3.83 10.58 16.40
C HIS A 147 -2.68 11.53 16.77
N GLN A 148 -1.77 11.85 15.83
CA GLN A 148 -0.66 12.79 16.05
C GLN A 148 -1.11 14.26 16.06
N GLY A 149 -2.34 14.54 15.60
CA GLY A 149 -2.96 15.84 15.68
C GLY A 149 -2.53 16.84 14.59
N PHE A 150 -3.35 17.85 14.38
CA PHE A 150 -3.16 18.82 13.28
C PHE A 150 -1.90 19.68 13.44
N GLU A 151 -1.45 19.97 14.66
CA GLU A 151 -0.24 20.78 14.88
C GLU A 151 1.02 20.02 14.42
N TYR A 152 1.07 18.69 14.61
CA TYR A 152 2.17 17.89 14.07
C TYR A 152 2.13 17.84 12.53
N TRP A 153 0.92 17.72 11.94
CA TRP A 153 0.74 17.81 10.49
C TRP A 153 1.26 19.13 9.91
N LYS A 154 0.96 20.26 10.55
CA LYS A 154 1.47 21.58 10.13
C LYS A 154 2.99 21.61 10.12
N ARG A 155 3.63 21.15 11.19
CA ARG A 155 5.09 21.09 11.30
C ARG A 155 5.70 20.24 10.17
N LEU A 156 5.08 19.11 9.81
CA LEU A 156 5.50 18.30 8.67
C LEU A 156 5.37 19.05 7.34
N CYS A 157 4.24 19.75 7.15
CA CYS A 157 4.01 20.56 5.95
C CYS A 157 4.99 21.73 5.82
N GLU A 158 5.37 22.35 6.90
CA GLU A 158 6.28 23.50 6.95
C GLU A 158 7.76 23.09 6.84
N SER A 159 8.07 21.82 7.03
CA SER A 159 9.44 21.30 6.99
C SER A 159 9.98 21.24 5.55
N ASP A 160 11.19 21.77 5.35
CA ASP A 160 11.92 21.66 4.09
C ASP A 160 12.54 20.27 3.86
N LEU A 161 12.43 19.36 4.83
CA LEU A 161 12.96 18.00 4.72
C LEU A 161 12.19 17.13 3.73
N TYR A 162 10.90 17.44 3.52
CA TYR A 162 9.96 16.58 2.80
C TYR A 162 9.15 17.34 1.76
N ASP A 163 9.23 16.92 0.51
CA ASP A 163 8.38 17.44 -0.59
C ASP A 163 7.03 16.73 -0.65
N LYS A 164 6.98 15.53 -0.09
CA LYS A 164 5.81 14.67 -0.10
C LYS A 164 5.55 14.09 1.30
N LEU A 165 4.29 14.01 1.65
CA LEU A 165 3.80 13.47 2.90
C LEU A 165 2.84 12.32 2.62
N ALA A 166 2.73 11.36 3.53
CA ALA A 166 1.73 10.31 3.45
C ALA A 166 0.80 10.37 4.67
N ILE A 167 -0.47 10.02 4.47
CA ILE A 167 -1.44 9.82 5.55
C ILE A 167 -1.74 8.33 5.63
N GLY A 168 -1.39 7.73 6.77
CA GLY A 168 -1.60 6.31 7.05
C GLY A 168 -2.77 6.06 7.99
N GLY A 169 -3.10 4.76 8.15
CA GLY A 169 -4.15 4.32 9.06
C GLY A 169 -5.57 4.37 8.48
N LEU A 170 -5.76 4.89 7.27
CA LEU A 170 -7.09 5.04 6.64
C LEU A 170 -7.77 3.69 6.39
N ALA A 171 -7.03 2.67 6.03
CA ALA A 171 -7.55 1.30 5.85
C ALA A 171 -8.14 0.69 7.13
N MET A 172 -7.77 1.22 8.30
CA MET A 172 -8.22 0.73 9.61
C MET A 172 -9.39 1.55 10.17
N THR A 173 -9.68 2.70 9.59
CA THR A 173 -10.70 3.63 10.08
C THR A 173 -11.98 3.41 9.29
N ARG A 174 -12.88 2.56 9.79
CA ARG A 174 -14.21 2.36 9.18
C ARG A 174 -15.04 3.65 9.13
N ASP A 175 -14.82 4.52 10.10
CA ASP A 175 -15.58 5.76 10.31
C ASP A 175 -14.77 7.00 9.88
N TRP A 176 -13.97 6.90 8.83
CA TRP A 176 -13.15 8.01 8.33
C TRP A 176 -13.99 9.27 8.00
N HIS A 177 -15.27 9.09 7.67
CA HIS A 177 -16.21 10.18 7.44
C HIS A 177 -16.42 11.10 8.66
N LEU A 178 -16.17 10.60 9.88
CA LEU A 178 -16.20 11.42 11.11
C LEU A 178 -15.04 12.42 11.14
N TYR A 179 -13.97 12.16 10.44
CA TYR A 179 -12.78 13.02 10.34
C TYR A 179 -12.75 13.87 9.07
N ARG A 180 -13.87 13.91 8.32
CA ARG A 180 -13.91 14.54 6.99
C ARG A 180 -13.44 15.99 6.99
N ASP A 181 -13.86 16.80 7.95
CA ASP A 181 -13.53 18.22 8.00
C ASP A 181 -12.07 18.45 8.43
N GLU A 182 -11.60 17.69 9.38
CA GLU A 182 -10.18 17.70 9.78
C GLU A 182 -9.29 17.27 8.62
N PHE A 183 -9.68 16.21 7.92
CA PHE A 183 -8.98 15.72 6.76
C PHE A 183 -8.93 16.75 5.63
N ARG A 184 -10.05 17.43 5.35
CA ARG A 184 -10.10 18.54 4.38
C ARG A 184 -9.16 19.67 4.78
N LYS A 185 -9.14 20.05 6.06
CA LYS A 185 -8.25 21.06 6.61
C LYS A 185 -6.78 20.67 6.39
N MET A 186 -6.44 19.43 6.67
CA MET A 186 -5.09 18.88 6.47
C MET A 186 -4.67 18.93 4.99
N MET A 187 -5.51 18.46 4.08
CA MET A 187 -5.24 18.46 2.66
C MET A 187 -5.06 19.86 2.08
N ASN A 188 -5.90 20.81 2.53
CA ASN A 188 -5.78 22.21 2.12
C ASN A 188 -4.48 22.84 2.61
N TYR A 189 -4.10 22.57 3.86
CA TYR A 189 -2.86 23.10 4.43
C TYR A 189 -1.62 22.55 3.70
N ALA A 190 -1.59 21.26 3.41
CA ALA A 190 -0.50 20.66 2.64
C ALA A 190 -0.34 21.33 1.26
N ARG A 191 -1.46 21.60 0.55
CA ARG A 191 -1.44 22.32 -0.73
C ARG A 191 -0.91 23.75 -0.61
N GLN A 192 -1.31 24.48 0.45
CA GLN A 192 -0.80 25.83 0.72
C GLN A 192 0.72 25.81 0.93
N CYS A 193 1.24 24.78 1.56
CA CYS A 193 2.69 24.58 1.72
C CYS A 193 3.38 23.97 0.49
N GLY A 194 2.67 23.73 -0.62
CA GLY A 194 3.22 23.12 -1.84
C GLY A 194 3.56 21.64 -1.71
N LYS A 195 3.05 20.95 -0.67
CA LYS A 195 3.35 19.53 -0.44
C LYS A 195 2.45 18.62 -1.25
N LYS A 196 3.03 17.54 -1.76
CA LYS A 196 2.28 16.42 -2.34
C LYS A 196 1.82 15.47 -1.24
N VAL A 197 0.64 14.87 -1.41
CA VAL A 197 0.05 13.97 -0.41
C VAL A 197 -0.29 12.62 -1.03
N HIS A 198 0.18 11.56 -0.37
CA HIS A 198 -0.18 10.18 -0.65
C HIS A 198 -1.12 9.64 0.44
N LEU A 199 -2.20 8.95 0.05
CA LEU A 199 -3.08 8.28 1.00
C LEU A 199 -2.80 6.78 1.00
N LEU A 200 -2.26 6.27 2.13
CA LEU A 200 -1.94 4.86 2.29
C LEU A 200 -3.19 4.02 2.55
N GLY A 201 -3.39 2.99 1.70
CA GLY A 201 -4.49 2.05 1.84
C GLY A 201 -5.87 2.66 1.57
N CYS A 202 -5.95 3.79 0.88
CA CYS A 202 -7.21 4.43 0.54
C CYS A 202 -7.76 3.88 -0.78
N GLN A 203 -8.88 3.17 -0.69
CA GLN A 203 -9.49 2.49 -1.83
C GLN A 203 -10.77 3.16 -2.34
N ASN A 204 -11.29 4.13 -1.58
CA ASN A 204 -12.56 4.76 -1.86
C ASN A 204 -12.40 5.88 -2.89
N VAL A 205 -13.06 5.71 -4.05
CA VAL A 205 -13.05 6.68 -5.16
C VAL A 205 -13.63 8.02 -4.71
N GLU A 206 -14.68 8.03 -3.88
CA GLU A 206 -15.29 9.25 -3.37
C GLU A 206 -14.32 10.05 -2.49
N THR A 207 -13.51 9.36 -1.66
CA THR A 207 -12.44 10.00 -0.89
C THR A 207 -11.43 10.67 -1.84
N PHE A 208 -11.06 9.99 -2.92
CA PHE A 208 -10.18 10.55 -3.92
C PHE A 208 -10.78 11.77 -4.61
N LYS A 209 -12.03 11.68 -5.08
CA LYS A 209 -12.74 12.80 -5.73
C LYS A 209 -12.86 14.00 -4.78
N GLN A 210 -13.19 13.77 -3.52
CA GLN A 210 -13.43 14.81 -2.53
C GLN A 210 -12.14 15.53 -2.09
N PHE A 211 -11.06 14.80 -1.84
CA PHE A 211 -9.84 15.35 -1.26
C PHE A 211 -8.72 15.58 -2.27
N LYS A 212 -8.80 14.93 -3.43
CA LYS A 212 -7.84 15.06 -4.55
C LYS A 212 -6.38 14.94 -4.09
N PRO A 213 -5.98 13.82 -3.46
CA PRO A 213 -4.58 13.58 -3.16
C PRO A 213 -3.78 13.43 -4.45
N ASP A 214 -2.46 13.57 -4.38
CA ASP A 214 -1.60 13.37 -5.54
C ASP A 214 -1.54 11.89 -5.95
N THR A 215 -1.49 11.00 -4.96
CA THR A 215 -1.50 9.55 -5.19
C THR A 215 -2.21 8.80 -4.06
N VAL A 216 -2.72 7.61 -4.37
CA VAL A 216 -3.30 6.67 -3.39
C VAL A 216 -2.79 5.27 -3.70
N ASP A 217 -2.70 4.40 -2.71
CA ASP A 217 -2.44 2.98 -2.94
C ASP A 217 -3.66 2.11 -2.61
N CYS A 218 -3.72 0.99 -3.30
CA CYS A 218 -4.82 0.05 -3.19
C CYS A 218 -4.31 -1.38 -3.40
N SER A 219 -4.76 -2.30 -2.56
CA SER A 219 -4.50 -3.74 -2.69
C SER A 219 -5.76 -4.57 -2.98
N ILE A 220 -6.92 -3.90 -3.13
CA ILE A 220 -8.22 -4.57 -3.25
C ILE A 220 -8.31 -5.51 -4.45
N PHE A 221 -7.60 -5.20 -5.54
CA PHE A 221 -7.61 -6.05 -6.72
C PHE A 221 -7.11 -7.48 -6.43
N GLN A 222 -6.30 -7.68 -5.40
CA GLN A 222 -5.84 -9.01 -4.98
C GLN A 222 -6.99 -9.88 -4.49
N TYR A 223 -8.06 -9.29 -3.96
CA TYR A 223 -9.28 -9.99 -3.54
C TYR A 223 -10.17 -10.37 -4.72
N ALA A 224 -9.99 -9.75 -5.88
CA ALA A 224 -10.66 -10.13 -7.12
C ALA A 224 -10.05 -11.39 -7.79
N ILE A 225 -8.98 -11.95 -7.21
CA ILE A 225 -8.41 -13.23 -7.65
C ILE A 225 -9.33 -14.35 -7.20
N ASN A 226 -10.33 -14.65 -8.04
CA ASN A 226 -11.35 -15.65 -7.76
C ASN A 226 -11.15 -16.88 -8.64
N LEU A 227 -10.71 -17.98 -8.03
CA LEU A 227 -10.43 -19.23 -8.73
C LEU A 227 -11.71 -19.92 -9.23
N GLU A 228 -12.81 -19.81 -8.49
CA GLU A 228 -14.10 -20.40 -8.91
C GLU A 228 -14.66 -19.66 -10.12
N HIS A 229 -14.52 -18.33 -10.15
CA HIS A 229 -14.87 -17.55 -11.33
C HIS A 229 -14.02 -17.97 -12.54
N ALA A 230 -12.70 -18.03 -12.38
CA ALA A 230 -11.81 -18.48 -13.47
C ALA A 230 -12.17 -19.88 -13.98
N LYS A 231 -12.51 -20.80 -13.10
CA LYS A 231 -12.92 -22.17 -13.45
C LYS A 231 -14.25 -22.18 -14.23
N LYS A 232 -15.17 -21.31 -13.88
CA LYS A 232 -16.47 -21.19 -14.54
C LYS A 232 -16.34 -20.58 -15.94
N GLU A 233 -15.54 -19.54 -16.08
CA GLU A 233 -15.32 -18.84 -17.35
C GLU A 233 -14.40 -19.62 -18.31
N HIS A 234 -13.50 -20.45 -17.75
CA HIS A 234 -12.46 -21.19 -18.47
C HIS A 234 -12.48 -22.69 -18.11
N PRO A 235 -13.54 -23.43 -18.46
CA PRO A 235 -13.67 -24.86 -18.14
C PRO A 235 -12.60 -25.73 -18.83
N GLU A 236 -11.94 -25.22 -19.87
CA GLU A 236 -10.84 -25.86 -20.55
C GLU A 236 -9.54 -25.92 -19.72
N LEU A 237 -9.37 -25.03 -18.71
CA LEU A 237 -8.21 -24.99 -17.84
C LEU A 237 -8.30 -26.11 -16.80
N LYS A 238 -7.40 -27.09 -16.91
CA LYS A 238 -7.46 -28.32 -16.10
C LYS A 238 -6.56 -28.28 -14.86
N THR A 239 -5.54 -27.43 -14.85
CA THR A 239 -4.61 -27.36 -13.74
C THR A 239 -4.93 -26.18 -12.83
N TYR A 240 -4.72 -26.38 -11.53
CA TYR A 240 -4.84 -25.31 -10.53
C TYR A 240 -3.95 -24.11 -10.84
N GLU A 241 -2.81 -24.34 -11.46
CA GLU A 241 -1.85 -23.30 -11.82
C GLU A 241 -2.36 -22.43 -12.98
N GLU A 242 -2.94 -23.03 -14.02
CA GLU A 242 -3.56 -22.31 -15.12
C GLU A 242 -4.72 -21.44 -14.63
N LEU A 243 -5.60 -22.00 -13.79
CA LEU A 243 -6.70 -21.27 -13.19
C LEU A 243 -6.22 -20.07 -12.35
N LYS A 244 -5.15 -20.24 -11.57
CA LYS A 244 -4.55 -19.15 -10.80
C LYS A 244 -4.01 -18.03 -11.69
N ILE A 245 -3.31 -18.37 -12.76
CA ILE A 245 -2.77 -17.38 -13.71
C ILE A 245 -3.93 -16.59 -14.33
N HIS A 246 -4.97 -17.27 -14.79
CA HIS A 246 -6.15 -16.61 -15.35
C HIS A 246 -6.86 -15.71 -14.34
N ALA A 247 -7.06 -16.16 -13.10
CA ALA A 247 -7.66 -15.34 -12.05
C ALA A 247 -6.83 -14.08 -11.75
N VAL A 248 -5.50 -14.19 -11.77
CA VAL A 248 -4.59 -13.05 -11.60
C VAL A 248 -4.70 -12.09 -12.79
N LEU A 249 -4.70 -12.60 -14.04
CA LEU A 249 -4.86 -11.78 -15.25
C LEU A 249 -6.17 -11.00 -15.22
N TYR A 250 -7.27 -11.65 -14.85
CA TYR A 250 -8.56 -11.01 -14.69
C TYR A 250 -8.54 -9.91 -13.65
N ALA A 251 -7.97 -10.17 -12.47
CA ALA A 251 -7.83 -9.16 -11.41
C ALA A 251 -7.01 -7.95 -11.87
N PHE A 252 -5.94 -8.17 -12.65
CA PHE A 252 -5.14 -7.07 -13.21
C PHE A 252 -5.90 -6.28 -14.27
N SER A 253 -6.68 -6.93 -15.14
CA SER A 253 -7.48 -6.22 -16.15
C SER A 253 -8.52 -5.30 -15.51
N ARG A 254 -9.18 -5.75 -14.46
CA ARG A 254 -10.09 -4.93 -13.65
C ARG A 254 -9.38 -3.78 -12.92
N ALA A 255 -8.21 -4.05 -12.39
CA ALA A 255 -7.40 -3.02 -11.78
C ALA A 255 -7.07 -1.89 -12.78
N LYS A 256 -6.72 -2.23 -14.01
CA LYS A 256 -6.45 -1.27 -15.07
C LYS A 256 -7.67 -0.38 -15.41
N SER A 257 -8.85 -0.96 -15.49
CA SER A 257 -10.10 -0.20 -15.70
C SER A 257 -10.37 0.78 -14.54
N ARG A 258 -10.10 0.36 -13.30
CA ARG A 258 -10.24 1.21 -12.12
C ARG A 258 -9.23 2.36 -12.12
N SER A 259 -7.98 2.14 -12.53
CA SER A 259 -6.97 3.18 -12.65
C SER A 259 -7.42 4.34 -13.54
N PHE A 260 -8.09 4.03 -14.64
CA PHE A 260 -8.63 5.02 -15.55
C PHE A 260 -9.58 6.01 -14.86
N LEU A 261 -10.43 5.54 -13.94
CA LEU A 261 -11.33 6.41 -13.16
C LEU A 261 -10.58 7.40 -12.29
N TYR A 262 -9.48 6.98 -11.66
CA TYR A 262 -8.65 7.86 -10.84
C TYR A 262 -7.88 8.89 -11.68
N ASP A 263 -7.33 8.46 -12.81
CA ASP A 263 -6.49 9.30 -13.65
C ASP A 263 -7.31 10.38 -14.38
N ASN A 264 -8.53 10.04 -14.79
CA ASN A 264 -9.36 10.92 -15.60
C ASN A 264 -10.45 11.65 -14.80
N ASN A 265 -10.61 11.34 -13.51
CA ASN A 265 -11.61 11.96 -12.65
C ASN A 265 -13.05 11.86 -13.23
N ILE A 266 -13.33 10.78 -13.97
CA ILE A 266 -14.59 10.54 -14.65
C ILE A 266 -15.61 10.05 -13.62
N GLU A 267 -16.78 10.67 -13.61
CA GLU A 267 -17.96 10.15 -12.94
C GLU A 267 -18.47 8.95 -13.74
N GLY A 268 -17.95 7.77 -13.43
CA GLY A 268 -18.55 6.52 -13.89
C GLY A 268 -19.66 6.12 -12.91
N GLU A 269 -20.78 5.64 -13.38
CA GLU A 269 -21.72 4.89 -12.57
C GLU A 269 -20.92 3.75 -11.92
N GLU A 270 -20.88 3.74 -10.58
CA GLU A 270 -20.31 2.64 -9.83
C GLU A 270 -21.23 1.42 -10.02
N GLU A 271 -20.99 0.65 -11.07
CA GLU A 271 -21.34 -0.76 -10.97
C GLU A 271 -20.50 -1.32 -9.82
N MET A 272 -21.14 -1.54 -8.67
CA MET A 272 -20.55 -2.28 -7.57
C MET A 272 -19.99 -3.57 -8.16
N THR A 273 -18.68 -3.71 -8.13
CA THR A 273 -18.06 -4.90 -8.70
C THR A 273 -18.50 -6.10 -7.87
N GLN A 274 -18.69 -7.27 -8.50
CA GLN A 274 -18.99 -8.51 -7.76
C GLN A 274 -18.07 -8.73 -6.55
N GLY A 275 -16.84 -8.21 -6.59
CA GLY A 275 -15.92 -8.25 -5.45
C GLY A 275 -16.34 -7.36 -4.28
N GLU A 276 -16.97 -6.23 -4.53
CA GLU A 276 -17.51 -5.34 -3.50
C GLU A 276 -18.81 -5.91 -2.91
N GLN A 277 -19.65 -6.52 -3.75
CA GLN A 277 -20.83 -7.27 -3.30
C GLN A 277 -20.43 -8.47 -2.42
N ILE A 278 -19.42 -9.25 -2.80
CA ILE A 278 -18.91 -10.37 -2.00
C ILE A 278 -18.31 -9.88 -0.67
N LEU A 279 -17.69 -8.70 -0.63
CA LEU A 279 -17.16 -8.12 0.60
C LEU A 279 -18.28 -7.65 1.53
N GLU A 280 -19.32 -7.02 1.00
CA GLU A 280 -20.51 -6.64 1.79
C GLU A 280 -21.28 -7.86 2.30
N GLU A 281 -21.44 -8.90 1.47
CA GLU A 281 -22.06 -10.15 1.88
C GLU A 281 -21.29 -10.84 3.00
N ARG A 282 -19.97 -10.94 2.90
CA ARG A 282 -19.12 -11.52 3.96
C ARG A 282 -19.09 -10.67 5.24
N GLU A 283 -19.16 -9.34 5.12
CA GLU A 283 -19.29 -8.47 6.28
C GLU A 283 -20.66 -8.60 6.96
N SER A 284 -21.72 -8.81 6.19
CA SER A 284 -23.06 -9.05 6.71
C SER A 284 -23.17 -10.42 7.39
N GLU A 285 -22.59 -11.47 6.81
CA GLU A 285 -22.52 -12.81 7.41
C GLU A 285 -21.68 -12.83 8.71
N SER A 286 -20.56 -12.11 8.74
CA SER A 286 -19.73 -11.97 9.95
C SER A 286 -20.46 -11.23 11.07
N LYS A 287 -21.34 -10.28 10.76
CA LYS A 287 -22.17 -9.58 11.74
C LYS A 287 -23.32 -10.44 12.28
N MET A 288 -23.82 -11.40 11.50
CA MET A 288 -24.87 -12.32 11.91
C MET A 288 -24.33 -13.48 12.76
N SER A 289 -23.12 -13.96 12.48
CA SER A 289 -22.48 -15.05 13.24
C SER A 289 -21.89 -14.63 14.59
N GLY A 290 -21.71 -13.34 14.82
CA GLY A 290 -21.20 -12.79 16.10
C GLY A 290 -22.28 -12.48 17.16
N LYS A 291 -23.54 -12.85 16.92
CA LYS A 291 -24.69 -12.62 17.83
C LYS A 291 -25.28 -13.90 18.42
N SER A 292 -24.54 -14.99 18.47
CA SER A 292 -24.95 -16.22 19.19
C SER A 292 -24.04 -16.51 20.39
#